data_6701d391405ff8ae429454fa6d5ebbc6
#
_entry.id   6701d391405ff8ae429454fa6d5ebbc6
#
_cell.length_a   1.000
_cell.length_b   1.000
_cell.length_c   1.000
_cell.angle_alpha   90.00
_cell.angle_beta   90.00
_cell.angle_gamma   90.00
#
_symmetry.space_group_name_H-M   'P 1'
#
loop_
_entity.id
_entity.type
_entity.pdbx_description
1 polymer ?
#
loop_
_entity_poly.entity_id
_entity_poly.type
_entity_poly.pdbx_seq_one_letter_code
_entity_poly.pdbx_strand_id
1 'polypeptide(L)'
;IAQVLYPEGDNSGNQRFFTDQARNSFVALGLCLFERHARDRRLQLPKAQPPTLGQLYRLSIGDGRPMRDWLQLLADDDLLSDSCRTSLRALCSQADDTLSSILGSLQAPLGLWADPQLDAATSGHDIALDQVRRQRMTVYLCITPDRLEQAALLVRLIFSLLIRDNTRTLPEQDPTLRHPCLLLLDEFTSMGRIDILAQSVSYMAGYQLRLLTVIQSMAQLDAVYGAEQARNLATNHATQILFAPREQQDARLYSEMLGTTTQRRQQRSQGRDTSHTEILDS
;
A
#
# COMPACT_ATOMS: atom_id res chain seq x y z
N ILE A 1 0.12 -7.25 -6.42
CA ILE A 1 -1.31 -7.06 -6.09
C ILE A 1 -1.71 -8.07 -5.01
N ALA A 2 -1.59 -9.39 -5.22
CA ALA A 2 -2.02 -10.40 -4.25
C ALA A 2 -1.47 -10.18 -2.84
N GLN A 3 -0.21 -9.82 -2.67
CA GLN A 3 0.40 -9.53 -1.36
C GLN A 3 -0.21 -8.31 -0.65
N VAL A 4 -0.72 -7.33 -1.41
CA VAL A 4 -1.37 -6.14 -0.85
C VAL A 4 -2.82 -6.44 -0.46
N LEU A 5 -3.52 -7.25 -1.26
CA LEU A 5 -4.89 -7.69 -0.97
C LEU A 5 -4.95 -8.67 0.20
N TYR A 6 -3.97 -9.57 0.29
CA TYR A 6 -3.89 -10.64 1.30
C TYR A 6 -2.55 -10.52 2.04
N PRO A 7 -2.36 -9.53 2.93
CA PRO A 7 -1.11 -9.35 3.66
C PRO A 7 -0.81 -10.53 4.58
N GLU A 8 0.48 -10.77 4.83
CA GLU A 8 0.89 -11.69 5.88
C GLU A 8 0.57 -11.06 7.23
N GLY A 9 -0.34 -11.69 7.99
CA GLY A 9 -0.63 -11.28 9.36
C GLY A 9 0.16 -12.13 10.35
N ASP A 10 0.23 -11.68 11.62
CA ASP A 10 0.75 -12.48 12.77
C ASP A 10 -0.14 -13.68 13.13
N ASN A 11 -0.77 -14.28 12.15
CA ASN A 11 -1.88 -15.19 12.31
C ASN A 11 -1.43 -16.61 12.65
N SER A 12 -2.13 -17.26 13.58
CA SER A 12 -2.04 -18.69 13.90
C SER A 12 -2.27 -19.54 12.65
N GLY A 13 -1.71 -20.75 12.60
CA GLY A 13 -1.59 -21.64 11.44
C GLY A 13 -2.79 -21.73 10.48
N ASN A 14 -4.04 -21.79 10.99
CA ASN A 14 -5.23 -21.88 10.13
C ASN A 14 -5.49 -20.60 9.31
N GLN A 15 -5.34 -19.43 9.90
CA GLN A 15 -5.61 -18.19 9.19
C GLN A 15 -4.54 -17.93 8.11
N ARG A 16 -3.29 -18.30 8.39
CA ARG A 16 -2.21 -18.25 7.40
C ARG A 16 -2.51 -19.16 6.20
N PHE A 17 -2.97 -20.37 6.45
CA PHE A 17 -3.38 -21.30 5.38
C PHE A 17 -4.42 -20.65 4.45
N PHE A 18 -5.51 -20.10 4.98
CA PHE A 18 -6.54 -19.46 4.16
C PHE A 18 -6.04 -18.23 3.41
N THR A 19 -5.17 -17.42 4.01
CA THR A 19 -4.52 -16.29 3.34
C THR A 19 -3.68 -16.74 2.15
N ASP A 20 -2.86 -17.78 2.32
CA ASP A 20 -2.02 -18.31 1.26
C ASP A 20 -2.86 -18.96 0.15
N GLN A 21 -3.92 -19.68 0.51
CA GLN A 21 -4.86 -20.25 -0.46
C GLN A 21 -5.65 -19.16 -1.22
N ALA A 22 -6.03 -18.08 -0.56
CA ALA A 22 -6.65 -16.92 -1.21
C ALA A 22 -5.70 -16.27 -2.22
N ARG A 23 -4.40 -16.11 -1.89
CA ARG A 23 -3.36 -15.63 -2.83
C ARG A 23 -3.22 -16.55 -4.04
N ASN A 24 -3.13 -17.85 -3.81
CA ASN A 24 -3.02 -18.84 -4.88
C ASN A 24 -4.24 -18.81 -5.80
N SER A 25 -5.43 -18.72 -5.22
CA SER A 25 -6.69 -18.61 -5.96
C SER A 25 -6.79 -17.31 -6.76
N PHE A 26 -6.33 -16.20 -6.17
CA PHE A 26 -6.21 -14.90 -6.87
C PHE A 26 -5.31 -15.02 -8.11
N VAL A 27 -4.17 -15.68 -7.97
CA VAL A 27 -3.23 -15.87 -9.10
C VAL A 27 -3.83 -16.79 -10.15
N ALA A 28 -4.49 -17.90 -9.75
CA ALA A 28 -5.12 -18.84 -10.69
C ALA A 28 -6.22 -18.18 -11.52
N LEU A 29 -7.16 -17.47 -10.86
CA LEU A 29 -8.25 -16.78 -11.55
C LEU A 29 -7.72 -15.59 -12.37
N GLY A 30 -6.70 -14.87 -11.86
CA GLY A 30 -6.04 -13.81 -12.59
C GLY A 30 -5.38 -14.32 -13.86
N LEU A 31 -4.65 -15.43 -13.79
CA LEU A 31 -4.03 -16.07 -14.96
C LEU A 31 -5.08 -16.45 -16.00
N CYS A 32 -6.20 -17.05 -15.57
CA CYS A 32 -7.32 -17.36 -16.45
C CYS A 32 -7.84 -16.11 -17.21
N LEU A 33 -8.01 -14.99 -16.51
CA LEU A 33 -8.45 -13.72 -17.15
C LEU A 33 -7.41 -13.20 -18.15
N PHE A 34 -6.12 -13.22 -17.79
CA PHE A 34 -5.05 -12.74 -18.67
C PHE A 34 -4.90 -13.60 -19.93
N GLU A 35 -4.98 -14.92 -19.80
CA GLU A 35 -4.88 -15.83 -20.94
C GLU A 35 -6.09 -15.70 -21.88
N ARG A 36 -7.29 -15.57 -21.33
CA ARG A 36 -8.49 -15.28 -22.11
C ARG A 36 -8.38 -13.95 -22.84
N HIS A 37 -7.95 -12.91 -22.15
CA HIS A 37 -7.71 -11.61 -22.78
C HIS A 37 -6.67 -11.69 -23.90
N ALA A 38 -5.54 -12.37 -23.69
CA ALA A 38 -4.49 -12.55 -24.69
C ALA A 38 -5.02 -13.28 -25.94
N ARG A 39 -5.86 -14.30 -25.75
CA ARG A 39 -6.56 -15.02 -26.82
C ARG A 39 -7.50 -14.09 -27.60
N ASP A 40 -8.36 -13.38 -26.86
CA ASP A 40 -9.37 -12.52 -27.48
C ASP A 40 -8.73 -11.38 -28.28
N ARG A 41 -7.60 -10.85 -27.80
CA ARG A 41 -6.79 -9.91 -28.57
C ARG A 41 -6.19 -10.50 -29.84
N ARG A 42 -5.67 -11.75 -29.81
CA ARG A 42 -5.15 -12.44 -30.99
C ARG A 42 -6.24 -12.67 -32.04
N LEU A 43 -7.46 -12.95 -31.58
CA LEU A 43 -8.63 -13.15 -32.43
C LEU A 43 -9.29 -11.83 -32.86
N GLN A 44 -8.73 -10.68 -32.45
CA GLN A 44 -9.24 -9.34 -32.73
C GLN A 44 -10.73 -9.16 -32.35
N LEU A 45 -11.15 -9.80 -31.25
CA LEU A 45 -12.54 -9.69 -30.79
C LEU A 45 -12.84 -8.26 -30.31
N PRO A 46 -13.97 -7.66 -30.70
CA PRO A 46 -14.28 -6.25 -30.43
C PRO A 46 -14.46 -5.92 -28.93
N LYS A 47 -14.57 -6.91 -28.06
CA LYS A 47 -14.76 -6.76 -26.62
C LYS A 47 -13.54 -7.23 -25.78
N ALA A 48 -12.37 -7.37 -26.38
CA ALA A 48 -11.15 -7.77 -25.66
C ALA A 48 -10.70 -6.65 -24.70
N GLN A 49 -11.29 -6.58 -23.51
CA GLN A 49 -10.90 -5.64 -22.46
C GLN A 49 -9.78 -6.23 -21.59
N PRO A 50 -8.82 -5.39 -21.12
CA PRO A 50 -7.80 -5.84 -20.17
C PRO A 50 -8.44 -6.38 -18.88
N PRO A 51 -7.86 -7.40 -18.23
CA PRO A 51 -8.34 -7.91 -16.97
C PRO A 51 -8.37 -6.84 -15.89
N THR A 52 -9.46 -6.80 -15.13
CA THR A 52 -9.68 -5.89 -14.02
C THR A 52 -9.95 -6.64 -12.72
N LEU A 53 -9.80 -5.97 -11.57
CA LEU A 53 -10.13 -6.57 -10.28
C LEU A 53 -11.62 -6.84 -10.13
N GLY A 54 -12.47 -6.02 -10.73
CA GLY A 54 -13.92 -6.27 -10.79
C GLY A 54 -14.28 -7.51 -11.61
N GLN A 55 -13.59 -7.75 -12.73
CA GLN A 55 -13.75 -9.00 -13.48
C GLN A 55 -13.32 -10.21 -12.65
N LEU A 56 -12.21 -10.10 -11.91
CA LEU A 56 -11.73 -11.16 -11.03
C LEU A 56 -12.72 -11.42 -9.89
N TYR A 57 -13.27 -10.36 -9.30
CA TYR A 57 -14.35 -10.49 -8.31
C TYR A 57 -15.56 -11.26 -8.87
N ARG A 58 -16.08 -10.84 -10.03
CA ARG A 58 -17.21 -11.54 -10.69
C ARG A 58 -16.87 -13.00 -11.03
N LEU A 59 -15.65 -13.27 -11.48
CA LEU A 59 -15.20 -14.64 -11.76
C LEU A 59 -15.17 -15.49 -10.49
N SER A 60 -14.80 -14.92 -9.35
CA SER A 60 -14.74 -15.58 -8.06
C SER A 60 -16.11 -15.89 -7.45
N ILE A 61 -17.16 -15.16 -7.85
CA ILE A 61 -18.55 -15.41 -7.41
C ILE A 61 -19.20 -16.52 -8.24
N GLY A 62 -18.78 -16.68 -9.50
CA GLY A 62 -19.37 -17.61 -10.43
C GLY A 62 -20.57 -17.05 -11.18
N ASP A 63 -21.31 -17.94 -11.83
CA ASP A 63 -22.46 -17.61 -12.69
C ASP A 63 -23.80 -18.16 -12.17
N GLY A 64 -23.85 -18.54 -10.89
CA GLY A 64 -25.04 -19.13 -10.24
C GLY A 64 -25.04 -20.65 -10.19
N ARG A 65 -24.07 -21.32 -10.80
CA ARG A 65 -23.84 -22.77 -10.62
C ARG A 65 -23.17 -23.05 -9.28
N PRO A 66 -23.19 -24.31 -8.81
CA PRO A 66 -22.29 -24.73 -7.73
C PRO A 66 -20.85 -24.33 -8.07
N MET A 67 -20.14 -23.74 -7.11
CA MET A 67 -18.84 -23.14 -7.37
C MET A 67 -17.80 -24.14 -7.91
N ARG A 68 -17.87 -25.40 -7.45
CA ARG A 68 -17.00 -26.47 -7.95
C ARG A 68 -17.22 -26.72 -9.45
N ASP A 69 -18.48 -26.77 -9.89
CA ASP A 69 -18.84 -27.01 -11.29
C ASP A 69 -18.38 -25.82 -12.16
N TRP A 70 -18.51 -24.60 -11.62
CA TRP A 70 -18.02 -23.40 -12.28
C TRP A 70 -16.50 -23.42 -12.46
N LEU A 71 -15.74 -23.72 -11.40
CA LEU A 71 -14.29 -23.80 -11.46
C LEU A 71 -13.83 -24.96 -12.37
N GLN A 72 -14.53 -26.08 -12.36
CA GLN A 72 -14.24 -27.20 -13.25
C GLN A 72 -14.46 -26.81 -14.71
N LEU A 73 -15.55 -26.11 -15.03
CA LEU A 73 -15.80 -25.56 -16.38
C LEU A 73 -14.66 -24.63 -16.84
N LEU A 74 -14.12 -23.81 -15.95
CA LEU A 74 -12.97 -22.98 -16.27
C LEU A 74 -11.71 -23.81 -16.50
N ALA A 75 -11.49 -24.86 -15.70
CA ALA A 75 -10.33 -25.74 -15.79
C ALA A 75 -10.37 -26.67 -17.04
N ASP A 76 -11.53 -26.88 -17.60
CA ASP A 76 -11.73 -27.70 -18.80
C ASP A 76 -11.64 -26.90 -20.12
N ASP A 77 -11.37 -25.59 -20.02
CA ASP A 77 -11.10 -24.74 -21.20
C ASP A 77 -9.72 -25.09 -21.77
N ASP A 78 -9.71 -25.86 -22.87
CA ASP A 78 -8.49 -26.34 -23.55
C ASP A 78 -7.62 -25.21 -24.13
N LEU A 79 -8.14 -23.99 -24.17
CA LEU A 79 -7.42 -22.81 -24.65
C LEU A 79 -6.58 -22.15 -23.55
N LEU A 80 -6.72 -22.59 -22.30
CA LEU A 80 -5.87 -22.16 -21.19
C LEU A 80 -4.59 -23.01 -21.11
N SER A 81 -3.53 -22.41 -20.60
CA SER A 81 -2.28 -23.14 -20.36
C SER A 81 -2.46 -24.28 -19.35
N ASP A 82 -1.58 -25.27 -19.44
CA ASP A 82 -1.56 -26.37 -18.45
C ASP A 82 -1.36 -25.86 -17.03
N SER A 83 -0.58 -24.79 -16.85
CA SER A 83 -0.35 -24.16 -15.54
C SER A 83 -1.65 -23.58 -14.97
N CYS A 84 -2.42 -22.86 -15.81
CA CYS A 84 -3.71 -22.29 -15.40
C CYS A 84 -4.71 -23.40 -15.05
N ARG A 85 -4.87 -24.38 -15.91
CA ARG A 85 -5.78 -25.52 -15.71
C ARG A 85 -5.44 -26.33 -14.46
N THR A 86 -4.14 -26.59 -14.23
CA THR A 86 -3.68 -27.31 -13.04
C THR A 86 -3.99 -26.53 -11.76
N SER A 87 -3.78 -25.21 -11.76
CA SER A 87 -4.09 -24.36 -10.60
C SER A 87 -5.59 -24.32 -10.29
N LEU A 88 -6.44 -24.25 -11.31
CA LEU A 88 -7.90 -24.33 -11.14
C LEU A 88 -8.35 -25.70 -10.63
N ARG A 89 -7.80 -26.81 -11.18
CA ARG A 89 -8.08 -28.18 -10.70
C ARG A 89 -7.65 -28.39 -9.25
N ALA A 90 -6.50 -27.84 -8.85
CA ALA A 90 -6.05 -27.90 -7.47
C ALA A 90 -7.05 -27.20 -6.52
N LEU A 91 -7.67 -26.11 -6.96
CA LEU A 91 -8.74 -25.45 -6.20
C LEU A 91 -10.01 -26.31 -6.15
N CYS A 92 -10.42 -26.92 -7.27
CA CYS A 92 -11.56 -27.82 -7.33
C CYS A 92 -11.41 -29.07 -6.45
N SER A 93 -10.19 -29.54 -6.21
CA SER A 93 -9.92 -30.74 -5.41
C SER A 93 -10.08 -30.56 -3.90
N GLN A 94 -10.28 -29.34 -3.43
CA GLN A 94 -10.49 -29.04 -2.01
C GLN A 94 -11.85 -29.59 -1.53
N ALA A 95 -11.98 -29.97 -0.25
CA ALA A 95 -13.27 -30.30 0.35
C ALA A 95 -14.22 -29.07 0.29
N ASP A 96 -15.54 -29.30 0.23
CA ASP A 96 -16.53 -28.24 0.01
C ASP A 96 -16.46 -27.11 1.05
N ASP A 97 -16.34 -27.45 2.33
CA ASP A 97 -16.20 -26.48 3.42
C ASP A 97 -14.89 -25.68 3.31
N THR A 98 -13.81 -26.38 2.91
CA THR A 98 -12.50 -25.73 2.71
C THR A 98 -12.54 -24.82 1.50
N LEU A 99 -13.11 -25.26 0.38
CA LEU A 99 -13.28 -24.43 -0.82
C LEU A 99 -14.10 -23.19 -0.53
N SER A 100 -15.22 -23.32 0.18
CA SER A 100 -16.07 -22.21 0.58
C SER A 100 -15.31 -21.19 1.44
N SER A 101 -14.50 -21.67 2.39
CA SER A 101 -13.68 -20.81 3.25
C SER A 101 -12.56 -20.10 2.49
N ILE A 102 -11.90 -20.81 1.53
CA ILE A 102 -10.89 -20.21 0.65
C ILE A 102 -11.51 -19.10 -0.21
N LEU A 103 -12.67 -19.37 -0.82
CA LEU A 103 -13.38 -18.39 -1.65
C LEU A 103 -13.88 -17.21 -0.84
N GLY A 104 -14.38 -17.42 0.37
CA GLY A 104 -14.72 -16.34 1.28
C GLY A 104 -13.52 -15.45 1.60
N SER A 105 -12.36 -16.05 1.88
CA SER A 105 -11.11 -15.30 2.11
C SER A 105 -10.63 -14.56 0.87
N LEU A 106 -10.79 -15.16 -0.32
CA LEU A 106 -10.47 -14.52 -1.60
C LEU A 106 -11.38 -13.32 -1.88
N GLN A 107 -12.68 -13.47 -1.68
CA GLN A 107 -13.70 -12.49 -2.01
C GLN A 107 -13.72 -11.31 -1.02
N ALA A 108 -13.31 -11.49 0.23
CA ALA A 108 -13.38 -10.46 1.25
C ALA A 108 -12.76 -9.11 0.82
N PRO A 109 -11.49 -9.02 0.41
CA PRO A 109 -10.93 -7.75 -0.07
C PRO A 109 -11.42 -7.34 -1.45
N LEU A 110 -11.85 -8.30 -2.29
CA LEU A 110 -12.38 -8.03 -3.63
C LEU A 110 -13.81 -7.49 -3.62
N GLY A 111 -14.54 -7.65 -2.52
CA GLY A 111 -15.90 -7.16 -2.35
C GLY A 111 -16.03 -5.64 -2.56
N LEU A 112 -14.94 -4.91 -2.44
CA LEU A 112 -14.86 -3.48 -2.78
C LEU A 112 -15.28 -3.20 -4.23
N TRP A 113 -15.00 -4.12 -5.16
CA TRP A 113 -15.35 -4.04 -6.58
C TRP A 113 -16.80 -4.48 -6.90
N ALA A 114 -17.60 -4.77 -5.86
CA ALA A 114 -19.05 -4.87 -6.00
C ALA A 114 -19.70 -3.49 -6.21
N ASP A 115 -19.03 -2.40 -5.81
CA ASP A 115 -19.47 -1.03 -6.09
C ASP A 115 -19.23 -0.72 -7.58
N PRO A 116 -20.30 -0.43 -8.38
CA PRO A 116 -20.15 -0.15 -9.79
C PRO A 116 -19.34 1.11 -10.10
N GLN A 117 -19.33 2.10 -9.21
CA GLN A 117 -18.55 3.33 -9.40
C GLN A 117 -17.06 3.05 -9.28
N LEU A 118 -16.67 2.26 -8.27
CA LEU A 118 -15.28 1.88 -8.10
C LEU A 118 -14.82 0.93 -9.20
N ASP A 119 -15.64 -0.06 -9.58
CA ASP A 119 -15.33 -0.96 -10.70
C ASP A 119 -15.10 -0.17 -11.98
N ALA A 120 -15.99 0.78 -12.32
CA ALA A 120 -15.82 1.63 -13.48
C ALA A 120 -14.55 2.49 -13.40
N ALA A 121 -14.29 3.13 -12.25
CA ALA A 121 -13.12 4.00 -12.04
C ALA A 121 -11.78 3.25 -12.14
N THR A 122 -11.76 1.94 -11.85
CA THR A 122 -10.55 1.10 -11.89
C THR A 122 -10.48 0.15 -13.09
N SER A 123 -11.42 0.26 -14.03
CA SER A 123 -11.48 -0.57 -15.24
C SER A 123 -10.71 0.04 -16.42
N GLY A 124 -10.32 1.31 -16.34
CA GLY A 124 -9.50 2.01 -17.34
C GLY A 124 -8.00 1.93 -17.04
N HIS A 125 -7.20 2.38 -18.00
CA HIS A 125 -5.75 2.52 -17.86
C HIS A 125 -5.31 3.91 -18.36
N ASP A 126 -5.84 4.95 -17.70
CA ASP A 126 -5.63 6.33 -18.13
C ASP A 126 -4.33 6.92 -17.56
N ILE A 127 -3.84 6.37 -16.46
CA ILE A 127 -2.63 6.82 -15.76
C ILE A 127 -1.60 5.71 -15.74
N ALA A 128 -0.48 5.92 -16.43
CA ALA A 128 0.66 5.02 -16.42
C ALA A 128 1.61 5.38 -15.27
N LEU A 129 1.54 4.67 -14.15
CA LEU A 129 2.33 4.94 -12.94
C LEU A 129 3.84 4.76 -13.13
N ASP A 130 4.27 3.99 -14.12
CA ASP A 130 5.68 3.82 -14.52
C ASP A 130 6.24 5.03 -15.27
N GLN A 131 5.38 5.97 -15.70
CA GLN A 131 5.78 7.17 -16.43
C GLN A 131 6.07 8.38 -15.54
N VAL A 132 5.78 8.31 -14.23
CA VAL A 132 5.94 9.47 -13.31
C VAL A 132 7.37 10.00 -13.21
N ARG A 133 8.38 9.17 -13.55
CA ARG A 133 9.80 9.56 -13.60
C ARG A 133 10.29 9.92 -15.00
N ARG A 134 9.48 9.68 -16.05
CA ARG A 134 9.84 9.91 -17.46
C ARG A 134 9.27 11.21 -18.01
N GLN A 135 8.13 11.62 -17.50
CA GLN A 135 7.43 12.84 -17.95
C GLN A 135 6.88 13.62 -16.75
N ARG A 136 6.70 14.92 -16.95
CA ARG A 136 6.10 15.79 -15.93
C ARG A 136 4.61 15.50 -15.83
N MET A 137 4.18 15.05 -14.68
CA MET A 137 2.77 14.79 -14.39
C MET A 137 2.49 15.02 -12.90
N THR A 138 1.24 15.33 -12.59
CA THR A 138 0.73 15.37 -11.22
C THR A 138 -0.53 14.53 -11.16
N VAL A 139 -0.57 13.62 -10.20
CA VAL A 139 -1.72 12.74 -9.95
C VAL A 139 -2.31 13.09 -8.60
N TYR A 140 -3.58 13.44 -8.56
CA TYR A 140 -4.32 13.72 -7.33
C TYR A 140 -5.24 12.55 -6.99
N LEU A 141 -5.08 12.01 -5.80
CA LEU A 141 -6.02 11.03 -5.23
C LEU A 141 -6.93 11.78 -4.25
N CYS A 142 -8.10 12.17 -4.73
CA CYS A 142 -9.07 12.90 -3.93
C CYS A 142 -10.07 11.93 -3.30
N ILE A 143 -10.03 11.78 -1.98
CA ILE A 143 -10.90 10.90 -1.21
C ILE A 143 -11.55 11.70 -0.10
N THR A 144 -12.87 11.62 -0.01
CA THR A 144 -13.60 12.30 1.06
C THR A 144 -13.40 11.56 2.40
N PRO A 145 -13.41 12.26 3.55
CA PRO A 145 -13.14 11.65 4.86
C PRO A 145 -14.06 10.47 5.20
N ASP A 146 -15.32 10.51 4.78
CA ASP A 146 -16.31 9.45 4.98
C ASP A 146 -16.00 8.16 4.19
N ARG A 147 -15.14 8.25 3.15
CA ARG A 147 -14.74 7.10 2.31
C ARG A 147 -13.29 6.67 2.48
N LEU A 148 -12.53 7.31 3.37
CA LEU A 148 -11.11 7.01 3.56
C LEU A 148 -10.86 5.55 3.93
N GLU A 149 -11.64 4.99 4.83
CA GLU A 149 -11.50 3.59 5.25
C GLU A 149 -11.77 2.63 4.09
N GLN A 150 -12.80 2.87 3.30
CA GLN A 150 -13.14 2.06 2.12
C GLN A 150 -12.07 2.17 1.03
N ALA A 151 -11.54 3.37 0.83
CA ALA A 151 -10.51 3.63 -0.19
C ALA A 151 -9.09 3.21 0.23
N ALA A 152 -8.85 2.92 1.51
CA ALA A 152 -7.52 2.61 2.04
C ALA A 152 -6.84 1.46 1.29
N LEU A 153 -7.59 0.43 0.88
CA LEU A 153 -7.06 -0.68 0.09
C LEU A 153 -6.62 -0.21 -1.31
N LEU A 154 -7.42 0.62 -1.97
CA LEU A 154 -7.08 1.16 -3.29
C LEU A 154 -5.84 2.05 -3.23
N VAL A 155 -5.75 2.91 -2.21
CA VAL A 155 -4.58 3.77 -1.96
C VAL A 155 -3.32 2.90 -1.77
N ARG A 156 -3.40 1.86 -0.93
CA ARG A 156 -2.30 0.91 -0.73
C ARG A 156 -1.87 0.22 -2.03
N LEU A 157 -2.82 -0.17 -2.87
CA LEU A 157 -2.53 -0.76 -4.18
C LEU A 157 -1.81 0.23 -5.09
N ILE A 158 -2.30 1.47 -5.21
CA ILE A 158 -1.72 2.51 -6.06
C ILE A 158 -0.28 2.81 -5.63
N PHE A 159 -0.03 3.08 -4.34
CA PHE A 159 1.32 3.35 -3.85
C PHE A 159 2.25 2.13 -3.98
N SER A 160 1.74 0.92 -3.75
CA SER A 160 2.53 -0.30 -3.92
C SER A 160 2.95 -0.51 -5.37
N LEU A 161 2.07 -0.29 -6.33
CA LEU A 161 2.37 -0.38 -7.76
C LEU A 161 3.34 0.74 -8.18
N LEU A 162 3.06 1.99 -7.78
CA LEU A 162 3.89 3.14 -8.10
C LEU A 162 5.33 2.94 -7.61
N ILE A 163 5.53 2.61 -6.34
CA ILE A 163 6.86 2.41 -5.77
C ILE A 163 7.55 1.23 -6.44
N ARG A 164 6.89 0.08 -6.54
CA ARG A 164 7.45 -1.13 -7.13
C ARG A 164 7.89 -0.92 -8.58
N ASP A 165 7.10 -0.25 -9.39
CA ASP A 165 7.41 -0.04 -10.80
C ASP A 165 8.53 0.98 -10.99
N ASN A 166 8.61 1.97 -10.09
CA ASN A 166 9.63 3.02 -10.16
C ASN A 166 10.91 2.73 -9.35
N THR A 167 11.01 1.60 -8.66
CA THR A 167 12.25 1.14 -7.99
C THR A 167 12.95 -0.03 -8.69
N ARG A 168 12.59 -0.32 -9.95
CA ARG A 168 13.22 -1.39 -10.73
C ARG A 168 14.53 -0.97 -11.39
N THR A 169 14.64 0.30 -11.74
CA THR A 169 15.75 0.83 -12.54
C THR A 169 16.26 2.12 -11.91
N LEU A 170 17.57 2.20 -11.70
CA LEU A 170 18.22 3.40 -11.20
C LEU A 170 18.32 4.47 -12.30
N PRO A 171 18.30 5.77 -11.94
CA PRO A 171 18.43 6.87 -12.92
C PRO A 171 19.70 6.77 -13.78
N GLU A 172 20.80 6.26 -13.20
CA GLU A 172 22.08 6.07 -13.87
C GLU A 172 22.02 4.99 -14.98
N GLN A 173 21.08 4.05 -14.86
CA GLN A 173 20.89 2.95 -15.80
C GLN A 173 19.98 3.32 -16.98
N ASP A 174 19.11 4.32 -16.79
CA ASP A 174 18.16 4.76 -17.81
C ASP A 174 18.05 6.29 -17.84
N PRO A 175 18.69 6.96 -18.81
CA PRO A 175 18.70 8.41 -18.94
C PRO A 175 17.32 9.02 -19.24
N THR A 176 16.29 8.22 -19.49
CA THR A 176 14.92 8.71 -19.65
C THR A 176 14.23 8.99 -18.31
N LEU A 177 14.76 8.48 -17.19
CA LEU A 177 14.28 8.72 -15.84
C LEU A 177 14.76 10.08 -15.30
N ARG A 178 14.20 11.17 -15.85
CA ARG A 178 14.70 12.54 -15.65
C ARG A 178 14.01 13.30 -14.53
N HIS A 179 12.86 12.82 -14.09
CA HIS A 179 12.03 13.56 -13.14
C HIS A 179 12.00 12.86 -11.78
N PRO A 180 12.36 13.56 -10.70
CA PRO A 180 12.06 13.07 -9.37
C PRO A 180 10.54 13.07 -9.17
N CYS A 181 10.04 12.03 -8.50
CA CYS A 181 8.64 11.91 -8.13
C CYS A 181 8.48 12.20 -6.65
N LEU A 182 7.65 13.16 -6.29
CA LEU A 182 7.27 13.46 -4.91
C LEU A 182 5.97 12.73 -4.58
N LEU A 183 6.03 11.89 -3.55
CA LEU A 183 4.87 11.26 -2.92
C LEU A 183 4.47 12.13 -1.72
N LEU A 184 3.44 12.95 -1.88
CA LEU A 184 2.89 13.78 -0.83
C LEU A 184 1.71 13.04 -0.19
N LEU A 185 1.84 12.70 1.08
CA LEU A 185 0.86 11.97 1.87
C LEU A 185 0.34 12.88 2.98
N ASP A 186 -0.68 13.65 2.66
CA ASP A 186 -1.42 14.42 3.64
C ASP A 186 -2.28 13.47 4.49
N GLU A 187 -2.36 13.72 5.79
CA GLU A 187 -3.04 12.80 6.73
C GLU A 187 -2.52 11.34 6.63
N PHE A 188 -1.18 11.17 6.60
CA PHE A 188 -0.54 9.88 6.32
C PHE A 188 -1.07 8.72 7.16
N THR A 189 -1.36 8.95 8.43
CA THR A 189 -1.85 7.92 9.36
C THR A 189 -3.30 7.50 9.11
N SER A 190 -4.12 8.35 8.50
CA SER A 190 -5.53 8.04 8.22
C SER A 190 -5.73 7.04 7.09
N MET A 191 -4.72 6.85 6.25
CA MET A 191 -4.73 5.86 5.17
C MET A 191 -4.43 4.43 5.65
N GLY A 192 -4.19 4.26 6.95
CA GLY A 192 -3.75 3.00 7.54
C GLY A 192 -2.32 2.63 7.12
N ARG A 193 -1.95 1.39 7.39
CA ARG A 193 -0.60 0.89 7.14
C ARG A 193 -0.36 0.63 5.66
N ILE A 194 0.68 1.25 5.11
CA ILE A 194 1.18 1.04 3.74
C ILE A 194 2.57 0.40 3.84
N ASP A 195 2.61 -0.94 3.89
CA ASP A 195 3.83 -1.71 4.17
C ASP A 195 4.98 -1.38 3.22
N ILE A 196 4.70 -1.18 1.94
CA ILE A 196 5.72 -0.85 0.94
C ILE A 196 6.46 0.45 1.28
N LEU A 197 5.79 1.45 1.88
CA LEU A 197 6.44 2.69 2.29
C LEU A 197 7.41 2.45 3.44
N ALA A 198 7.00 1.70 4.45
CA ALA A 198 7.86 1.37 5.59
C ALA A 198 9.09 0.55 5.17
N GLN A 199 8.94 -0.32 4.17
CA GLN A 199 10.03 -1.15 3.65
C GLN A 199 10.96 -0.38 2.71
N SER A 200 10.44 0.57 1.92
CA SER A 200 11.19 1.22 0.84
C SER A 200 11.78 2.57 1.22
N VAL A 201 11.37 3.18 2.34
CA VAL A 201 11.79 4.53 2.74
C VAL A 201 13.33 4.70 2.77
N SER A 202 14.06 3.66 3.15
CA SER A 202 15.52 3.70 3.25
C SER A 202 16.26 3.78 1.90
N TYR A 203 15.67 3.28 0.81
CA TYR A 203 16.33 3.20 -0.49
C TYR A 203 15.63 3.98 -1.61
N MET A 204 14.37 4.34 -1.46
CA MET A 204 13.58 4.99 -2.52
C MET A 204 14.17 6.32 -3.00
N ALA A 205 14.91 7.01 -2.14
CA ALA A 205 15.59 8.26 -2.49
C ALA A 205 16.63 8.08 -3.61
N GLY A 206 17.34 6.93 -3.67
CA GLY A 206 18.25 6.57 -4.74
C GLY A 206 17.54 6.40 -6.10
N TYR A 207 16.26 6.04 -6.08
CA TYR A 207 15.43 5.96 -7.28
C TYR A 207 14.70 7.26 -7.61
N GLN A 208 15.10 8.40 -7.01
CA GLN A 208 14.46 9.70 -7.19
C GLN A 208 12.97 9.73 -6.76
N LEU A 209 12.56 8.82 -5.89
CA LEU A 209 11.29 8.92 -5.19
C LEU A 209 11.50 9.67 -3.89
N ARG A 210 10.78 10.76 -3.69
CA ARG A 210 10.82 11.60 -2.50
C ARG A 210 9.52 11.44 -1.73
N LEU A 211 9.62 11.29 -0.43
CA LEU A 211 8.46 11.12 0.44
C LEU A 211 8.29 12.38 1.31
N LEU A 212 7.09 12.93 1.31
CA LEU A 212 6.65 13.99 2.21
C LEU A 212 5.39 13.49 2.92
N THR A 213 5.54 13.16 4.20
CA THR A 213 4.44 12.71 5.05
C THR A 213 4.02 13.82 6.00
N VAL A 214 2.72 14.01 6.15
CA VAL A 214 2.15 14.92 7.16
C VAL A 214 1.46 14.05 8.21
N ILE A 215 1.85 14.23 9.46
CA ILE A 215 1.28 13.52 10.62
C ILE A 215 0.89 14.52 11.70
N GLN A 216 -0.08 14.20 12.53
CA GLN A 216 -0.52 15.08 13.62
C GLN A 216 0.28 14.84 14.90
N SER A 217 0.70 13.60 15.17
CA SER A 217 1.55 13.24 16.32
C SER A 217 2.34 11.95 16.04
N MET A 218 3.44 11.76 16.76
CA MET A 218 4.20 10.50 16.72
C MET A 218 3.38 9.33 17.26
N ALA A 219 2.52 9.55 18.24
CA ALA A 219 1.64 8.53 18.81
C ALA A 219 0.69 7.91 17.76
N GLN A 220 0.17 8.71 16.82
CA GLN A 220 -0.65 8.18 15.71
C GLN A 220 0.19 7.32 14.76
N LEU A 221 1.44 7.71 14.49
CA LEU A 221 2.33 6.93 13.67
C LEU A 221 2.68 5.59 14.33
N ASP A 222 2.95 5.60 15.64
CA ASP A 222 3.19 4.40 16.45
C ASP A 222 1.97 3.46 16.46
N ALA A 223 0.77 3.99 16.55
CA ALA A 223 -0.47 3.20 16.53
C ALA A 223 -0.66 2.45 15.20
N VAL A 224 -0.26 3.05 14.07
CA VAL A 224 -0.44 2.45 12.73
C VAL A 224 0.71 1.50 12.37
N TYR A 225 1.95 1.87 12.67
CA TYR A 225 3.14 1.14 12.20
C TYR A 225 3.85 0.34 13.30
N GLY A 226 3.54 0.59 14.58
CA GLY A 226 4.31 0.12 15.72
C GLY A 226 5.55 0.99 15.96
N ALA A 227 6.00 1.08 17.21
CA ALA A 227 7.05 2.02 17.64
C ALA A 227 8.38 1.89 16.88
N GLU A 228 8.79 0.66 16.53
CA GLU A 228 10.03 0.42 15.80
C GLU A 228 9.96 0.95 14.35
N GLN A 229 8.90 0.63 13.62
CA GLN A 229 8.75 1.06 12.23
C GLN A 229 8.43 2.55 12.13
N ALA A 230 7.67 3.11 13.06
CA ALA A 230 7.41 4.54 13.15
C ALA A 230 8.71 5.32 13.35
N ARG A 231 9.59 4.85 14.24
CA ARG A 231 10.92 5.43 14.42
C ARG A 231 11.76 5.31 13.15
N ASN A 232 11.76 4.16 12.48
CA ASN A 232 12.47 3.98 11.22
C ASN A 232 11.95 4.94 10.13
N LEU A 233 10.64 5.10 10.00
CA LEU A 233 10.04 6.08 9.09
C LEU A 233 10.52 7.51 9.41
N ALA A 234 10.43 7.95 10.68
CA ALA A 234 10.83 9.28 11.10
C ALA A 234 12.32 9.55 10.85
N THR A 235 13.21 8.61 11.18
CA THR A 235 14.67 8.78 11.03
C THR A 235 15.13 8.75 9.58
N ASN A 236 14.39 8.15 8.66
CA ASN A 236 14.70 8.18 7.23
C ASN A 236 14.22 9.46 6.53
N HIS A 237 13.52 10.36 7.22
CA HIS A 237 13.22 11.69 6.73
C HIS A 237 14.35 12.65 7.10
N ALA A 238 15.18 13.04 6.12
CA ALA A 238 16.33 13.93 6.32
C ALA A 238 15.93 15.33 6.78
N THR A 239 14.70 15.74 6.52
CA THR A 239 14.14 17.04 6.93
C THR A 239 12.85 16.79 7.69
N GLN A 240 12.76 17.40 8.87
CA GLN A 240 11.55 17.39 9.69
C GLN A 240 11.13 18.84 9.94
N ILE A 241 9.86 19.13 9.67
CA ILE A 241 9.25 20.44 9.93
C ILE A 241 8.30 20.25 11.11
N LEU A 242 8.64 20.85 12.24
CA LEU A 242 7.91 20.72 13.48
C LEU A 242 7.11 21.98 13.75
N PHE A 243 5.82 21.82 13.99
CA PHE A 243 4.93 22.88 14.50
C PHE A 243 4.76 22.70 16.00
N ALA A 244 4.18 23.71 16.65
CA ALA A 244 3.92 23.65 18.10
C ALA A 244 3.15 22.36 18.47
N PRO A 245 3.73 21.46 19.26
CA PRO A 245 3.12 20.20 19.60
C PRO A 245 1.93 20.42 20.54
N ARG A 246 0.88 19.60 20.37
CA ARG A 246 -0.27 19.61 21.26
C ARG A 246 -0.10 18.64 22.42
N GLU A 247 0.74 17.61 22.24
CA GLU A 247 0.99 16.58 23.22
C GLU A 247 2.30 16.86 23.98
N GLN A 248 2.28 16.62 25.29
CA GLN A 248 3.46 16.87 26.13
C GLN A 248 4.62 15.93 25.79
N GLN A 249 4.33 14.73 25.33
CA GLN A 249 5.34 13.75 24.93
C GLN A 249 6.09 14.20 23.68
N ASP A 250 5.40 14.70 22.68
CA ASP A 250 6.00 15.27 21.48
C ASP A 250 6.82 16.53 21.81
N ALA A 251 6.32 17.39 22.72
CA ALA A 251 7.05 18.57 23.17
C ALA A 251 8.39 18.22 23.82
N ARG A 252 8.42 17.16 24.66
CA ARG A 252 9.66 16.67 25.27
C ARG A 252 10.61 16.11 24.22
N LEU A 253 10.12 15.27 23.32
CA LEU A 253 10.91 14.70 22.23
C LEU A 253 11.57 15.80 21.39
N TYR A 254 10.82 16.83 21.01
CA TYR A 254 11.34 17.92 20.20
C TYR A 254 12.34 18.78 20.98
N SER A 255 12.11 19.01 22.28
CA SER A 255 13.05 19.68 23.15
C SER A 255 14.38 18.91 23.26
N GLU A 256 14.32 17.60 23.45
CA GLU A 256 15.51 16.73 23.49
C GLU A 256 16.28 16.73 22.16
N MET A 257 15.57 16.74 21.02
CA MET A 257 16.19 16.82 19.68
C MET A 257 16.94 18.15 19.46
N LEU A 258 16.45 19.25 20.02
CA LEU A 258 17.10 20.55 19.94
C LEU A 258 18.33 20.66 20.85
N GLY A 259 18.44 19.81 21.85
CA GLY A 259 19.51 19.82 22.83
C GLY A 259 19.37 20.93 23.85
N THR A 260 20.40 21.10 24.66
CA THR A 260 20.47 22.09 25.76
C THR A 260 21.52 23.15 25.49
N THR A 261 21.25 24.37 25.90
CA THR A 261 22.24 25.47 25.84
C THR A 261 22.44 26.09 27.21
N THR A 262 23.68 26.46 27.54
CA THR A 262 23.99 27.12 28.80
C THR A 262 23.80 28.62 28.63
N GLN A 263 22.89 29.21 29.41
CA GLN A 263 22.71 30.67 29.44
C GLN A 263 23.29 31.24 30.74
N ARG A 264 24.14 32.27 30.62
CA ARG A 264 24.58 33.06 31.75
C ARG A 264 23.57 34.15 32.07
N ARG A 265 22.91 34.05 33.21
CA ARG A 265 22.01 35.10 33.72
C ARG A 265 22.71 35.87 34.82
N GLN A 266 22.91 37.17 34.64
CA GLN A 266 23.35 38.06 35.72
C GLN A 266 22.12 38.55 36.48
N GLN A 267 22.03 38.13 37.75
CA GLN A 267 21.01 38.60 38.63
C GLN A 267 21.62 39.69 39.53
N ARG A 268 21.24 40.96 39.40
CA ARG A 268 21.59 42.02 40.31
C ARG A 268 20.63 41.95 41.52
N SER A 269 21.18 41.57 42.68
CA SER A 269 20.48 41.75 43.95
C SER A 269 20.80 43.13 44.52
N GLN A 270 19.86 43.82 45.14
CA GLN A 270 20.07 45.11 45.85
C GLN A 270 20.76 44.94 47.21
N GLY A 271 21.63 43.92 47.36
CA GLY A 271 22.44 43.67 48.54
C GLY A 271 23.92 43.64 48.19
N ARG A 272 24.78 43.78 49.18
CA ARG A 272 26.26 43.98 49.07
C ARG A 272 27.05 42.77 48.47
N ASP A 273 26.39 41.66 48.05
CA ASP A 273 27.03 40.50 47.42
C ASP A 273 26.49 40.21 46.04
N THR A 274 27.35 40.14 45.03
CA THR A 274 27.05 39.62 43.67
C THR A 274 27.24 38.13 43.69
N SER A 275 26.15 37.33 43.69
CA SER A 275 26.21 35.90 43.45
C SER A 275 26.02 35.64 41.93
N HIS A 276 26.91 34.86 41.35
CA HIS A 276 26.76 34.30 40.01
C HIS A 276 26.07 32.94 40.13
N THR A 277 24.90 32.80 39.52
CA THR A 277 24.22 31.49 39.41
C THR A 277 24.21 31.11 37.92
N GLU A 278 24.80 29.97 37.62
CA GLU A 278 24.62 29.32 36.33
C GLU A 278 23.31 28.54 36.38
N ILE A 279 22.39 28.83 35.49
CA ILE A 279 21.14 28.09 35.30
C ILE A 279 21.28 27.35 33.99
N LEU A 280 21.19 26.02 34.05
CA LEU A 280 21.01 25.14 32.89
C LEU A 280 19.52 25.11 32.58
N ASP A 281 19.09 25.78 31.52
CA ASP A 281 17.74 25.63 30.97
C ASP A 281 17.79 24.57 29.85
N SER A 282 16.99 23.54 30.01
CA SER A 282 16.77 22.47 29.04
C SER A 282 15.62 22.80 28.09
#